data_62e8c2ecaca45e7083a87bb1b52389db
#
_entry.id   62e8c2ecaca45e7083a87bb1b52389db
#
_cell.length_a   1.000
_cell.length_b   1.000
_cell.length_c   1.000
_cell.angle_alpha   90.00
_cell.angle_beta   90.00
_cell.angle_gamma   90.00
#
_symmetry.space_group_name_H-M   'P 1'
#
loop_
_entity.id
_entity.type
_entity.pdbx_description
1 polymer ?
#
loop_
_entity_poly.entity_id
_entity_poly.type
_entity_poly.pdbx_seq_one_letter_code
_entity_poly.pdbx_strand_id
1 'polypeptide(L)'
;TDKVIVPVSFLYINAFRKALCQRLEISDMETEKDYASAESGVDGYLQDVLEHIIHNSKRPTYFFPDGSFPDTPSFKKNLYNEGLVFRYSTHPYDNVAVAKRNVEERYAFQYLMEPKFVCEEQWKGSERIQLNYMVMLAPIVKSYKEDGDTLHANQLTRYLSAAVVNTSIPQEEKQKYIHLLSTAK
;
A
#
# COMPACT_ATOMS: atom_id res chain seq x y z
N THR A 1 -13.80 -5.21 15.67
CA THR A 1 -13.46 -6.03 14.48
C THR A 1 -12.01 -6.43 14.55
N ASP A 2 -11.76 -7.73 14.65
CA ASP A 2 -10.43 -8.29 14.77
C ASP A 2 -9.68 -8.14 13.44
N LYS A 3 -8.60 -7.32 13.41
CA LYS A 3 -7.76 -7.15 12.23
C LYS A 3 -6.75 -8.28 12.17
N VAL A 4 -6.57 -8.89 11.01
CA VAL A 4 -5.54 -9.90 10.77
C VAL A 4 -4.47 -9.27 9.89
N ILE A 5 -3.25 -9.16 10.42
CA ILE A 5 -2.08 -8.67 9.69
C ILE A 5 -1.25 -9.88 9.28
N VAL A 6 -0.95 -9.99 8.00
CA VAL A 6 -0.26 -11.14 7.41
C VAL A 6 0.98 -10.66 6.66
N PRO A 7 2.18 -11.07 7.10
CA PRO A 7 3.36 -10.95 6.25
C PRO A 7 3.22 -11.87 5.03
N VAL A 8 3.21 -11.32 3.84
CA VAL A 8 2.94 -12.07 2.59
C VAL A 8 3.94 -13.21 2.40
N SER A 9 5.21 -13.01 2.78
CA SER A 9 6.25 -14.04 2.73
C SER A 9 5.93 -15.30 3.55
N PHE A 10 5.05 -15.21 4.55
CA PHE A 10 4.66 -16.37 5.35
C PHE A 10 3.62 -17.26 4.65
N LEU A 11 2.97 -16.76 3.61
CA LEU A 11 2.01 -17.55 2.82
C LEU A 11 2.66 -18.72 2.07
N TYR A 12 3.98 -18.67 1.87
CA TYR A 12 4.75 -19.79 1.34
C TYR A 12 4.91 -20.96 2.34
N ILE A 13 4.62 -20.73 3.63
CA ILE A 13 4.74 -21.73 4.68
C ILE A 13 3.38 -22.41 4.87
N ASN A 14 3.27 -23.68 4.48
CA ASN A 14 2.02 -24.43 4.53
C ASN A 14 1.33 -24.40 5.91
N ALA A 15 2.10 -24.57 6.99
CA ALA A 15 1.54 -24.56 8.36
C ALA A 15 0.94 -23.18 8.70
N PHE A 16 1.58 -22.10 8.28
CA PHE A 16 1.08 -20.74 8.50
C PHE A 16 -0.18 -20.48 7.67
N ARG A 17 -0.17 -20.85 6.39
CA ARG A 17 -1.32 -20.70 5.50
C ARG A 17 -2.54 -21.45 6.06
N LYS A 18 -2.37 -22.71 6.48
CA LYS A 18 -3.46 -23.50 7.10
C LYS A 18 -4.02 -22.82 8.35
N ALA A 19 -3.16 -22.35 9.25
CA ALA A 19 -3.57 -21.65 10.46
C ALA A 19 -4.32 -20.34 10.13
N LEU A 20 -3.87 -19.61 9.09
CA LEU A 20 -4.55 -18.40 8.61
C LEU A 20 -5.94 -18.71 8.05
N CYS A 21 -6.07 -19.74 7.21
CA CYS A 21 -7.36 -20.17 6.67
C CYS A 21 -8.34 -20.57 7.79
N GLN A 22 -7.88 -21.32 8.78
CA GLN A 22 -8.69 -21.64 9.97
C GLN A 22 -9.15 -20.39 10.72
N ARG A 23 -8.25 -19.40 10.91
CA ARG A 23 -8.59 -18.14 11.59
C ARG A 23 -9.58 -17.29 10.78
N LEU A 24 -9.55 -17.39 9.47
CA LEU A 24 -10.46 -16.69 8.56
C LEU A 24 -11.76 -17.46 8.33
N GLU A 25 -11.90 -18.68 8.87
CA GLU A 25 -13.04 -19.58 8.71
C GLU A 25 -13.28 -19.93 7.20
N ILE A 26 -12.19 -20.12 6.46
CA ILE A 26 -12.21 -20.57 5.08
C ILE A 26 -11.52 -21.93 4.93
N SER A 27 -11.86 -22.69 3.87
CA SER A 27 -11.14 -23.91 3.53
C SER A 27 -9.70 -23.58 3.14
N ASP A 28 -8.73 -24.44 3.49
CA ASP A 28 -7.39 -24.35 2.92
C ASP A 28 -7.43 -24.67 1.43
N MET A 29 -6.49 -24.12 0.69
CA MET A 29 -6.27 -24.58 -0.68
C MET A 29 -5.82 -26.03 -0.64
N GLU A 30 -6.55 -26.92 -1.33
CA GLU A 30 -6.04 -28.24 -1.67
C GLU A 30 -4.92 -28.11 -2.71
N THR A 31 -3.77 -27.64 -2.27
CA THR A 31 -2.57 -27.65 -3.11
C THR A 31 -1.77 -28.90 -2.78
N GLU A 32 -1.86 -29.91 -3.61
CA GLU A 32 -0.80 -30.90 -3.75
C GLU A 32 0.52 -30.24 -4.23
N LYS A 33 0.45 -28.97 -4.63
CA LYS A 33 1.56 -28.19 -5.12
C LYS A 33 2.21 -27.41 -3.99
N ASP A 34 3.30 -27.94 -3.48
CA ASP A 34 4.26 -27.15 -2.73
C ASP A 34 4.79 -25.99 -3.61
N TYR A 35 5.15 -24.87 -2.98
CA TYR A 35 5.80 -23.72 -3.63
C TYR A 35 6.91 -24.15 -4.64
N ALA A 36 7.67 -25.21 -4.32
CA ALA A 36 8.73 -25.74 -5.18
C ALA A 36 8.23 -26.38 -6.49
N SER A 37 6.94 -26.74 -6.58
CA SER A 37 6.33 -27.41 -7.73
C SER A 37 5.37 -26.52 -8.52
N ALA A 38 5.28 -25.22 -8.20
CA ALA A 38 4.40 -24.28 -8.88
C ALA A 38 4.89 -24.05 -10.33
N GLU A 39 4.16 -24.52 -11.33
CA GLU A 39 4.45 -24.29 -12.74
C GLU A 39 4.44 -22.81 -13.13
N SER A 40 3.65 -22.00 -12.43
CA SER A 40 3.51 -20.57 -12.63
C SER A 40 4.63 -19.73 -12.00
N GLY A 41 5.61 -20.37 -11.34
CA GLY A 41 6.64 -19.66 -10.59
C GLY A 41 6.14 -19.04 -9.28
N VAL A 42 7.05 -18.30 -8.62
CA VAL A 42 6.81 -17.71 -7.27
C VAL A 42 5.60 -16.79 -7.26
N ASP A 43 5.52 -15.88 -8.22
CA ASP A 43 4.46 -14.86 -8.28
C ASP A 43 3.11 -15.47 -8.61
N GLY A 44 3.06 -16.48 -9.47
CA GLY A 44 1.84 -17.19 -9.79
C GLY A 44 1.28 -17.96 -8.60
N TYR A 45 2.15 -18.68 -7.87
CA TYR A 45 1.73 -19.37 -6.64
C TYR A 45 1.19 -18.40 -5.60
N LEU A 46 1.89 -17.29 -5.37
CA LEU A 46 1.45 -16.27 -4.43
C LEU A 46 0.11 -15.66 -4.84
N GLN A 47 -0.07 -15.40 -6.13
CA GLN A 47 -1.34 -14.91 -6.66
C GLN A 47 -2.48 -15.88 -6.37
N ASP A 48 -2.30 -17.16 -6.67
CA ASP A 48 -3.31 -18.19 -6.44
C ASP A 48 -3.72 -18.28 -4.97
N VAL A 49 -2.74 -18.26 -4.06
CA VAL A 49 -2.98 -18.27 -2.61
C VAL A 49 -3.74 -17.02 -2.16
N LEU A 50 -3.32 -15.84 -2.60
CA LEU A 50 -3.98 -14.59 -2.24
C LEU A 50 -5.39 -14.50 -2.81
N GLU A 51 -5.59 -14.87 -4.06
CA GLU A 51 -6.93 -14.88 -4.69
C GLU A 51 -7.85 -15.87 -3.98
N HIS A 52 -7.36 -17.06 -3.61
CA HIS A 52 -8.14 -18.00 -2.83
C HIS A 52 -8.60 -17.40 -1.49
N ILE A 53 -7.66 -16.79 -0.74
CA ILE A 53 -7.97 -16.15 0.56
C ILE A 53 -8.96 -15.00 0.37
N ILE A 54 -8.75 -14.14 -0.62
CA ILE A 54 -9.57 -12.97 -0.89
C ILE A 54 -11.00 -13.37 -1.29
N HIS A 55 -11.14 -14.33 -2.18
CA HIS A 55 -12.44 -14.74 -2.70
C HIS A 55 -13.29 -15.49 -1.67
N ASN A 56 -12.65 -16.25 -0.79
CA ASN A 56 -13.36 -17.02 0.22
C ASN A 56 -13.55 -16.28 1.55
N SER A 57 -12.75 -15.24 1.81
CA SER A 57 -12.89 -14.41 3.00
C SER A 57 -14.01 -13.37 2.79
N LYS A 58 -14.85 -13.21 3.82
CA LYS A 58 -15.86 -12.13 3.87
C LYS A 58 -15.27 -10.77 4.27
N ARG A 59 -13.94 -10.69 4.47
CA ARG A 59 -13.25 -9.51 4.96
C ARG A 59 -12.65 -8.72 3.81
N PRO A 60 -12.68 -7.38 3.83
CA PRO A 60 -11.95 -6.59 2.87
C PRO A 60 -10.44 -6.81 3.05
N THR A 61 -9.73 -6.95 1.93
CA THR A 61 -8.28 -7.18 1.93
C THR A 61 -7.54 -5.95 1.47
N TYR A 62 -6.51 -5.58 2.22
CA TYR A 62 -5.66 -4.43 1.97
C TYR A 62 -4.20 -4.83 1.89
N PHE A 63 -3.45 -4.15 1.03
CA PHE A 63 -2.01 -4.33 0.81
C PHE A 63 -1.26 -3.05 1.12
N PHE A 64 -0.11 -3.19 1.80
CA PHE A 64 0.83 -2.08 1.94
C PHE A 64 1.59 -1.84 0.63
N PRO A 65 2.02 -0.60 0.35
CA PRO A 65 2.77 -0.25 -0.86
C PRO A 65 4.26 -0.61 -0.73
N ASP A 66 4.56 -1.79 -0.24
CA ASP A 66 5.94 -2.30 -0.04
C ASP A 66 6.40 -3.26 -1.15
N GLY A 67 5.54 -3.49 -2.15
CA GLY A 67 5.82 -4.41 -3.25
C GLY A 67 5.67 -5.88 -2.89
N SER A 68 5.13 -6.22 -1.72
CA SER A 68 4.95 -7.60 -1.27
C SER A 68 3.75 -8.34 -1.89
N PHE A 69 3.06 -7.74 -2.84
CA PHE A 69 1.95 -8.37 -3.59
C PHE A 69 2.40 -8.85 -4.98
N PRO A 70 1.67 -9.79 -5.62
CA PRO A 70 2.03 -10.31 -6.94
C PRO A 70 2.19 -9.22 -8.00
N ASP A 71 3.32 -9.26 -8.72
CA ASP A 71 3.62 -8.31 -9.80
C ASP A 71 3.04 -8.78 -11.15
N THR A 72 1.77 -9.17 -11.15
CA THR A 72 1.06 -9.59 -12.37
C THR A 72 0.02 -8.56 -12.78
N PRO A 73 -0.18 -8.33 -14.09
CA PRO A 73 -1.21 -7.39 -14.56
C PRO A 73 -2.62 -7.78 -14.13
N SER A 74 -2.91 -9.08 -14.04
CA SER A 74 -4.20 -9.62 -13.63
C SER A 74 -4.52 -9.30 -12.15
N PHE A 75 -3.52 -9.29 -11.28
CA PHE A 75 -3.68 -8.94 -9.88
C PHE A 75 -3.73 -7.43 -9.68
N LYS A 76 -2.78 -6.71 -10.29
CA LYS A 76 -2.63 -5.25 -10.13
C LYS A 76 -3.86 -4.46 -10.59
N LYS A 77 -4.58 -4.90 -11.63
CA LYS A 77 -5.80 -4.21 -12.10
C LYS A 77 -6.91 -4.13 -11.05
N ASN A 78 -6.86 -5.00 -10.03
CA ASN A 78 -7.83 -5.07 -8.95
C ASN A 78 -7.37 -4.33 -7.67
N LEU A 79 -6.20 -3.67 -7.71
CA LEU A 79 -5.67 -2.89 -6.60
C LEU A 79 -6.07 -1.41 -6.75
N TYR A 80 -6.85 -0.92 -5.82
CA TYR A 80 -7.35 0.45 -5.77
C TYR A 80 -6.66 1.22 -4.64
N ASN A 81 -6.02 2.33 -4.98
CA ASN A 81 -5.35 3.19 -4.01
C ASN A 81 -6.38 3.92 -3.14
N GLU A 82 -6.37 3.65 -1.83
CA GLU A 82 -7.19 4.35 -0.82
C GLU A 82 -6.38 5.30 0.08
N GLY A 83 -5.21 5.73 -0.39
CA GLY A 83 -4.32 6.70 0.28
C GLY A 83 -3.03 6.06 0.77
N LEU A 84 -3.01 5.35 1.89
CA LEU A 84 -1.79 4.70 2.44
C LEU A 84 -1.77 3.18 2.23
N VAL A 85 -2.81 2.64 1.62
CA VAL A 85 -2.96 1.20 1.32
C VAL A 85 -3.64 1.02 -0.03
N PHE A 86 -3.41 -0.13 -0.65
CA PHE A 86 -4.23 -0.62 -1.75
C PHE A 86 -5.32 -1.54 -1.22
N ARG A 87 -6.56 -1.32 -1.64
CA ARG A 87 -7.64 -2.28 -1.44
C ARG A 87 -7.76 -3.17 -2.66
N TYR A 88 -7.86 -4.48 -2.46
CA TYR A 88 -8.23 -5.39 -3.54
C TYR A 88 -9.74 -5.38 -3.73
N SER A 89 -10.19 -5.19 -4.98
CA SER A 89 -11.60 -5.28 -5.35
C SER A 89 -11.76 -5.76 -6.79
N THR A 90 -12.63 -6.73 -7.01
CA THR A 90 -13.02 -7.18 -8.36
C THR A 90 -14.06 -6.27 -9.01
N HIS A 91 -14.63 -5.33 -8.24
CA HIS A 91 -15.61 -4.37 -8.72
C HIS A 91 -15.03 -2.96 -8.62
N PRO A 92 -15.03 -2.18 -9.71
CA PRO A 92 -14.58 -0.81 -9.69
C PRO A 92 -15.48 0.05 -8.79
N TYR A 93 -14.87 1.02 -8.11
CA TYR A 93 -15.54 2.00 -7.27
C TYR A 93 -14.74 3.30 -7.27
N ASP A 94 -15.31 4.37 -6.75
CA ASP A 94 -14.62 5.65 -6.61
C ASP A 94 -13.61 5.59 -5.43
N ASN A 95 -12.45 5.01 -5.71
CA ASN A 95 -11.37 4.90 -4.73
C ASN A 95 -10.72 6.26 -4.42
N VAL A 96 -10.81 7.23 -5.34
CA VAL A 96 -10.26 8.58 -5.14
C VAL A 96 -11.06 9.32 -4.07
N ALA A 97 -12.38 9.26 -4.13
CA ALA A 97 -13.24 9.83 -3.08
C ALA A 97 -12.98 9.17 -1.72
N VAL A 98 -12.77 7.84 -1.69
CA VAL A 98 -12.40 7.13 -0.45
C VAL A 98 -11.03 7.59 0.06
N ALA A 99 -10.03 7.72 -0.82
CA ALA A 99 -8.70 8.19 -0.46
C ALA A 99 -8.71 9.62 0.09
N LYS A 100 -9.45 10.54 -0.53
CA LYS A 100 -9.64 11.92 -0.03
C LYS A 100 -10.22 11.94 1.37
N ARG A 101 -11.31 11.22 1.60
CA ARG A 101 -11.92 11.11 2.92
C ARG A 101 -10.96 10.54 3.96
N ASN A 102 -10.14 9.52 3.59
CA ASN A 102 -9.13 8.98 4.51
C ASN A 102 -8.06 10.04 4.84
N VAL A 103 -7.64 10.84 3.87
CA VAL A 103 -6.68 11.94 4.07
C VAL A 103 -7.25 13.01 5.02
N GLU A 104 -8.51 13.37 4.85
CA GLU A 104 -9.17 14.43 5.60
C GLU A 104 -9.55 14.01 7.03
N GLU A 105 -10.03 12.77 7.21
CA GLU A 105 -10.67 12.34 8.46
C GLU A 105 -9.81 11.39 9.30
N ARG A 106 -8.84 10.69 8.71
CA ARG A 106 -8.19 9.55 9.36
C ARG A 106 -6.69 9.64 9.51
N TYR A 107 -5.99 10.36 8.60
CA TYR A 107 -4.55 10.38 8.59
C TYR A 107 -3.99 11.60 9.33
N ALA A 108 -3.07 11.36 10.24
CA ALA A 108 -2.44 12.39 11.06
C ALA A 108 -1.09 12.82 10.44
N PHE A 109 -1.13 13.47 9.28
CA PHE A 109 0.08 13.87 8.54
C PHE A 109 0.92 14.96 9.21
N GLN A 110 0.40 15.66 10.21
CA GLN A 110 1.16 16.68 10.94
C GLN A 110 2.46 16.13 11.55
N TYR A 111 2.50 14.84 11.89
CA TYR A 111 3.72 14.20 12.40
C TYR A 111 4.85 14.11 11.37
N LEU A 112 4.56 14.13 10.08
CA LEU A 112 5.57 14.17 9.02
C LEU A 112 6.35 15.49 9.00
N MET A 113 5.83 16.54 9.65
CA MET A 113 6.49 17.84 9.80
C MET A 113 7.56 17.83 10.89
N GLU A 114 7.58 16.83 11.78
CA GLU A 114 8.50 16.78 12.89
C GLU A 114 9.81 16.10 12.51
N PRO A 115 10.97 16.79 12.55
CA PRO A 115 12.26 16.18 12.17
C PRO A 115 12.61 14.93 13.00
N LYS A 116 12.15 14.89 14.25
CA LYS A 116 12.40 13.75 15.16
C LYS A 116 11.76 12.44 14.70
N PHE A 117 10.71 12.51 13.91
CA PHE A 117 10.01 11.31 13.44
C PHE A 117 10.81 10.55 12.37
N VAL A 118 11.80 11.19 11.77
CA VAL A 118 12.49 10.70 10.57
C VAL A 118 13.93 10.29 10.84
N CYS A 119 14.59 10.85 11.87
CA CYS A 119 16.05 10.98 11.92
C CYS A 119 16.79 10.12 12.94
N GLU A 120 16.16 9.14 13.58
CA GLU A 120 16.94 8.20 14.39
C GLU A 120 17.62 7.18 13.48
N GLU A 121 18.94 7.07 13.55
CA GLU A 121 19.76 6.14 12.76
C GLU A 121 19.27 4.68 12.81
N GLN A 122 18.54 4.32 13.84
CA GLN A 122 17.92 3.00 14.04
C GLN A 122 16.84 2.66 13.01
N TRP A 123 16.32 3.66 12.28
CA TRP A 123 15.16 3.52 11.42
C TRP A 123 15.44 3.81 9.93
N LYS A 124 16.66 3.60 9.46
CA LYS A 124 17.01 3.77 8.02
C LYS A 124 16.08 3.03 7.05
N GLY A 125 15.38 1.99 7.51
CA GLY A 125 14.34 1.30 6.73
C GLY A 125 13.00 2.06 6.62
N SER A 126 12.71 2.97 7.57
CA SER A 126 11.44 3.72 7.59
C SER A 126 11.36 4.80 6.50
N GLU A 127 12.50 5.30 6.03
CA GLU A 127 12.56 6.30 4.96
C GLU A 127 11.91 5.81 3.67
N ARG A 128 12.13 4.53 3.31
CA ARG A 128 11.48 3.93 2.14
C ARG A 128 9.97 3.87 2.27
N ILE A 129 9.47 3.58 3.47
CA ILE A 129 8.01 3.58 3.75
C ILE A 129 7.44 4.98 3.55
N GLN A 130 8.14 6.01 4.00
CA GLN A 130 7.72 7.41 3.82
C GLN A 130 7.71 7.81 2.34
N LEU A 131 8.72 7.38 1.57
CA LEU A 131 8.76 7.63 0.14
C LEU A 131 7.65 6.89 -0.62
N ASN A 132 7.26 5.69 -0.18
CA ASN A 132 6.10 5.00 -0.73
C ASN A 132 4.80 5.82 -0.55
N TYR A 133 4.67 6.55 0.57
CA TYR A 133 3.52 7.46 0.75
C TYR A 133 3.49 8.57 -0.29
N MET A 134 4.64 9.03 -0.77
CA MET A 134 4.70 10.04 -1.85
C MET A 134 4.03 9.52 -3.12
N VAL A 135 4.40 8.29 -3.53
CA VAL A 135 3.85 7.66 -4.73
C VAL A 135 2.34 7.43 -4.60
N MET A 136 1.90 7.03 -3.41
CA MET A 136 0.48 6.76 -3.12
C MET A 136 -0.38 8.03 -3.09
N LEU A 137 0.15 9.11 -2.54
CA LEU A 137 -0.63 10.33 -2.25
C LEU A 137 -0.48 11.41 -3.33
N ALA A 138 0.54 11.36 -4.20
CA ALA A 138 0.66 12.29 -5.32
C ALA A 138 -0.58 12.30 -6.25
N PRO A 139 -1.19 11.16 -6.62
CA PRO A 139 -2.44 11.15 -7.38
C PRO A 139 -3.62 11.84 -6.64
N ILE A 140 -3.63 11.81 -5.31
CA ILE A 140 -4.66 12.46 -4.50
C ILE A 140 -4.47 13.99 -4.51
N VAL A 141 -3.22 14.46 -4.41
CA VAL A 141 -2.89 15.88 -4.61
C VAL A 141 -3.36 16.37 -5.97
N LYS A 142 -3.10 15.58 -7.02
CA LYS A 142 -3.57 15.88 -8.37
C LYS A 142 -5.09 16.01 -8.42
N SER A 143 -5.81 15.05 -7.88
CA SER A 143 -7.27 15.07 -7.87
C SER A 143 -7.86 16.27 -7.11
N TYR A 144 -7.26 16.68 -5.97
CA TYR A 144 -7.67 17.93 -5.31
C TYR A 144 -7.50 19.16 -6.21
N LYS A 145 -6.37 19.24 -6.94
CA LYS A 145 -6.12 20.34 -7.89
C LYS A 145 -7.14 20.37 -9.03
N GLU A 146 -7.45 19.20 -9.60
CA GLU A 146 -8.43 19.05 -10.67
C GLU A 146 -9.84 19.48 -10.24
N ASP A 147 -10.21 19.23 -8.97
CA ASP A 147 -11.49 19.65 -8.37
C ASP A 147 -11.47 21.13 -7.93
N GLY A 148 -10.34 21.83 -8.04
CA GLY A 148 -10.19 23.21 -7.57
C GLY A 148 -10.03 23.36 -6.05
N ASP A 149 -9.88 22.25 -5.32
CA ASP A 149 -9.65 22.25 -3.87
C ASP A 149 -8.18 22.54 -3.56
N THR A 150 -7.82 23.80 -3.71
CA THR A 150 -6.45 24.28 -3.49
C THR A 150 -6.02 24.18 -2.03
N LEU A 151 -6.95 24.23 -1.08
CA LEU A 151 -6.65 24.14 0.35
C LEU A 151 -6.07 22.76 0.69
N HIS A 152 -6.79 21.69 0.42
CA HIS A 152 -6.33 20.32 0.70
C HIS A 152 -5.13 19.94 -0.17
N ALA A 153 -5.10 20.37 -1.46
CA ALA A 153 -3.95 20.15 -2.32
C ALA A 153 -2.66 20.73 -1.73
N ASN A 154 -2.70 22.01 -1.29
CA ASN A 154 -1.54 22.69 -0.71
C ASN A 154 -1.14 22.09 0.64
N GLN A 155 -2.11 21.77 1.48
CA GLN A 155 -1.86 21.16 2.79
C GLN A 155 -1.17 19.79 2.64
N LEU A 156 -1.70 18.92 1.80
CA LEU A 156 -1.11 17.59 1.57
C LEU A 156 0.27 17.71 0.91
N THR A 157 0.44 18.59 -0.07
CA THR A 157 1.74 18.87 -0.70
C THR A 157 2.77 19.31 0.34
N ARG A 158 2.40 20.17 1.28
CA ARG A 158 3.28 20.64 2.36
C ARG A 158 3.74 19.48 3.25
N TYR A 159 2.83 18.61 3.66
CA TYR A 159 3.17 17.44 4.50
C TYR A 159 4.12 16.49 3.77
N LEU A 160 3.82 16.17 2.51
CA LEU A 160 4.64 15.26 1.71
C LEU A 160 6.01 15.85 1.40
N SER A 161 6.10 17.15 1.09
CA SER A 161 7.37 17.84 0.89
C SER A 161 8.24 17.81 2.15
N ALA A 162 7.64 18.04 3.32
CA ALA A 162 8.35 17.96 4.59
C ALA A 162 8.88 16.53 4.85
N ALA A 163 8.08 15.50 4.55
CA ALA A 163 8.51 14.12 4.68
C ALA A 163 9.76 13.83 3.81
N VAL A 164 9.78 14.30 2.56
CA VAL A 164 10.93 14.13 1.65
C VAL A 164 12.17 14.88 2.16
N VAL A 165 12.00 16.15 2.55
CA VAL A 165 13.12 16.99 3.02
C VAL A 165 13.78 16.36 4.25
N ASN A 166 12.98 15.77 5.13
CA ASN A 166 13.46 15.17 6.37
C ASN A 166 14.14 13.80 6.20
N THR A 167 14.07 13.16 5.01
CA THR A 167 14.78 11.90 4.75
C THR A 167 16.30 12.10 4.57
N SER A 168 17.09 11.05 4.74
CA SER A 168 18.54 11.07 4.49
C SER A 168 18.94 10.74 3.03
N ILE A 169 17.96 10.53 2.15
CA ILE A 169 18.24 10.24 0.73
C ILE A 169 19.00 11.37 0.03
N PRO A 170 19.75 11.07 -1.06
CA PRO A 170 20.49 12.06 -1.81
C PRO A 170 19.61 13.22 -2.31
N GLN A 171 20.17 14.43 -2.34
CA GLN A 171 19.43 15.64 -2.74
C GLN A 171 18.83 15.53 -4.15
N GLU A 172 19.51 14.87 -5.08
CA GLU A 172 19.01 14.63 -6.44
C GLU A 172 17.72 13.78 -6.40
N GLU A 173 17.68 12.79 -5.54
CA GLU A 173 16.49 11.94 -5.38
C GLU A 173 15.34 12.70 -4.71
N LYS A 174 15.63 13.54 -3.70
CA LYS A 174 14.62 14.45 -3.11
C LYS A 174 13.96 15.32 -4.17
N GLN A 175 14.74 15.88 -5.10
CA GLN A 175 14.22 16.72 -6.17
C GLN A 175 13.25 15.96 -7.08
N LYS A 176 13.47 14.68 -7.36
CA LYS A 176 12.54 13.85 -8.14
C LYS A 176 11.17 13.72 -7.45
N TYR A 177 11.14 13.49 -6.14
CA TYR A 177 9.89 13.42 -5.39
C TYR A 177 9.18 14.78 -5.29
N ILE A 178 9.90 15.86 -5.05
CA ILE A 178 9.33 17.21 -5.04
C ILE A 178 8.76 17.57 -6.40
N HIS A 179 9.47 17.21 -7.48
CA HIS A 179 8.98 17.39 -8.85
C HIS A 179 7.69 16.60 -9.11
N LEU A 180 7.58 15.37 -8.63
CA LEU A 180 6.37 14.55 -8.75
C LEU A 180 5.15 15.28 -8.16
N LEU A 181 5.30 15.91 -6.99
CA LEU A 181 4.22 16.68 -6.35
C LEU A 181 3.87 17.96 -7.10
N SER A 182 4.86 18.62 -7.70
CA SER A 182 4.66 19.88 -8.45
C SER A 182 4.04 19.64 -9.83
N THR A 183 4.39 18.53 -10.48
CA THR A 183 3.90 18.15 -11.82
C THR A 183 2.61 17.37 -11.80
N ALA A 184 2.08 17.05 -10.64
CA ALA A 184 0.71 16.56 -10.47
C ALA A 184 -0.27 17.68 -10.86
N LYS A 185 -0.28 18.01 -12.18
CA LYS A 185 -1.22 18.94 -12.81
C LYS A 185 -2.45 18.20 -13.26
#